data_5c720056de2b1cfc9ee6f6358b1515fd
#
_entry.id   5c720056de2b1cfc9ee6f6358b1515fd
#
_cell.length_a   1.000
_cell.length_b   1.000
_cell.length_c   1.000
_cell.angle_alpha   90.00
_cell.angle_beta   90.00
_cell.angle_gamma   90.00
#
_symmetry.space_group_name_H-M   'P 1'
#
loop_
_entity.id
_entity.type
_entity.pdbx_description
1 polymer ?
#
loop_
_entity_poly.entity_id
_entity_poly.type
_entity_poly.pdbx_seq_one_letter_code
_entity_poly.pdbx_strand_id
1 'polypeptide(L)'
;AAVAEQAVLQKLQPHLDAGKPAITLELSAEDKALSRTFWLMTDKPTIFACNVKEGDLATAESNPYVLKVREYVQHHLACEAVVISAQIESDLVDLAPEEAKEFLSALGVSESGVGGLIRATYHLLGLRTYFTAGEKEVRAWTIHVGDTAPKAAGVIHSDFERGFIKAETVAYKALVECGSVAVAREKGLYRMEGKEYVVADGDVLLFKFNV
;
A
#
# COMPACT_ATOMS: atom_id res chain seq x y z
N ALA A 1 -18.61 -25.54 -15.08
CA ALA A 1 -17.33 -24.85 -15.24
C ALA A 1 -17.16 -24.37 -16.69
N ALA A 2 -16.96 -25.23 -17.68
CA ALA A 2 -16.62 -24.83 -19.08
C ALA A 2 -17.60 -23.85 -19.74
N VAL A 3 -18.91 -23.97 -19.51
CA VAL A 3 -19.92 -23.05 -20.07
C VAL A 3 -19.77 -21.63 -19.49
N ALA A 4 -19.49 -21.53 -18.19
CA ALA A 4 -19.28 -20.24 -17.54
C ALA A 4 -17.97 -19.58 -18.01
N GLU A 5 -16.89 -20.36 -18.14
CA GLU A 5 -15.63 -19.91 -18.71
C GLU A 5 -15.78 -19.39 -20.13
N GLN A 6 -16.50 -20.14 -20.98
CA GLN A 6 -16.81 -19.72 -22.36
C GLN A 6 -17.55 -18.38 -22.38
N ALA A 7 -18.53 -18.18 -21.51
CA ALA A 7 -19.31 -16.93 -21.45
C ALA A 7 -18.41 -15.73 -21.09
N VAL A 8 -17.46 -15.92 -20.17
CA VAL A 8 -16.50 -14.86 -19.80
C VAL A 8 -15.50 -14.59 -20.92
N LEU A 9 -14.99 -15.63 -21.59
CA LEU A 9 -14.10 -15.49 -22.73
C LEU A 9 -14.75 -14.76 -23.91
N GLN A 10 -16.05 -15.02 -24.16
CA GLN A 10 -16.82 -14.31 -25.20
C GLN A 10 -16.98 -12.80 -24.92
N LYS A 11 -16.93 -12.38 -23.65
CA LYS A 11 -16.91 -10.97 -23.26
C LYS A 11 -15.51 -10.36 -23.37
N LEU A 12 -14.49 -11.10 -22.96
CA LEU A 12 -13.10 -10.66 -22.93
C LEU A 12 -12.51 -10.51 -24.33
N GLN A 13 -12.75 -11.47 -25.23
CA GLN A 13 -12.14 -11.49 -26.54
C GLN A 13 -12.35 -10.20 -27.35
N PRO A 14 -13.59 -9.72 -27.60
CA PRO A 14 -13.78 -8.49 -28.37
C PRO A 14 -13.22 -7.24 -27.68
N HIS A 15 -13.15 -7.24 -26.35
CA HIS A 15 -12.56 -6.14 -25.57
C HIS A 15 -11.04 -6.07 -25.77
N LEU A 16 -10.39 -7.23 -25.71
CA LEU A 16 -8.94 -7.36 -25.94
C LEU A 16 -8.58 -7.11 -27.41
N ASP A 17 -9.39 -7.60 -28.36
CA ASP A 17 -9.22 -7.36 -29.79
C ASP A 17 -9.32 -5.87 -30.13
N ALA A 18 -10.10 -5.11 -29.36
CA ALA A 18 -10.17 -3.65 -29.45
C ALA A 18 -8.96 -2.93 -28.78
N GLY A 19 -7.95 -3.66 -28.31
CA GLY A 19 -6.75 -3.12 -27.66
C GLY A 19 -7.00 -2.61 -26.24
N LYS A 20 -8.11 -2.96 -25.60
CA LYS A 20 -8.45 -2.51 -24.25
C LYS A 20 -7.94 -3.52 -23.21
N PRO A 21 -7.33 -3.07 -22.10
CA PRO A 21 -6.88 -3.95 -21.00
C PRO A 21 -8.05 -4.71 -20.37
N ALA A 22 -7.84 -5.98 -20.01
CA ALA A 22 -8.89 -6.82 -19.39
C ALA A 22 -9.49 -6.21 -18.12
N ILE A 23 -8.68 -5.55 -17.30
CA ILE A 23 -9.10 -4.89 -16.06
C ILE A 23 -10.15 -3.79 -16.26
N THR A 24 -10.26 -3.23 -17.48
CA THR A 24 -11.22 -2.17 -17.83
C THR A 24 -12.57 -2.72 -18.31
N LEU A 25 -12.71 -4.04 -18.45
CA LEU A 25 -13.97 -4.67 -18.77
C LEU A 25 -14.86 -4.76 -17.51
N GLU A 26 -16.06 -4.22 -17.61
CA GLU A 26 -17.07 -4.37 -16.55
C GLU A 26 -17.61 -5.80 -16.53
N LEU A 27 -17.28 -6.52 -15.48
CA LEU A 27 -17.70 -7.89 -15.22
C LEU A 27 -18.46 -7.98 -13.89
N SER A 28 -19.39 -8.93 -13.78
CA SER A 28 -19.99 -9.29 -12.50
C SER A 28 -18.92 -9.81 -11.52
N ALA A 29 -19.18 -9.82 -10.23
CA ALA A 29 -18.25 -10.34 -9.23
C ALA A 29 -17.85 -11.82 -9.51
N GLU A 30 -18.82 -12.62 -9.97
CA GLU A 30 -18.61 -14.03 -10.33
C GLU A 30 -17.74 -14.15 -11.59
N ASP A 31 -18.05 -13.40 -12.66
CA ASP A 31 -17.26 -13.40 -13.89
C ASP A 31 -15.84 -12.89 -13.64
N LYS A 32 -15.68 -11.89 -12.76
CA LYS A 32 -14.37 -11.35 -12.37
C LYS A 32 -13.54 -12.35 -11.60
N ALA A 33 -14.17 -13.12 -10.70
CA ALA A 33 -13.48 -14.20 -10.00
C ALA A 33 -12.98 -15.28 -10.97
N LEU A 34 -13.79 -15.58 -11.99
CA LEU A 34 -13.44 -16.55 -13.02
C LEU A 34 -12.36 -16.01 -13.98
N SER A 35 -12.45 -14.74 -14.43
CA SER A 35 -11.43 -14.07 -15.25
C SER A 35 -10.03 -14.13 -14.63
N ARG A 36 -9.93 -13.99 -13.33
CA ARG A 36 -8.65 -14.10 -12.60
C ARG A 36 -7.94 -15.44 -12.79
N THR A 37 -8.70 -16.52 -13.03
CA THR A 37 -8.13 -17.86 -13.29
C THR A 37 -7.44 -17.96 -14.65
N PHE A 38 -7.69 -17.03 -15.57
CA PHE A 38 -7.05 -16.97 -16.88
C PHE A 38 -5.66 -16.33 -16.86
N TRP A 39 -5.28 -15.72 -15.73
CA TRP A 39 -3.96 -15.10 -15.53
C TRP A 39 -3.57 -14.06 -16.59
N LEU A 40 -4.55 -13.34 -17.13
CA LEU A 40 -4.30 -12.31 -18.13
C LEU A 40 -3.39 -11.22 -17.54
N MET A 41 -2.36 -10.83 -18.30
CA MET A 41 -1.42 -9.80 -17.85
C MET A 41 -2.11 -8.46 -17.63
N THR A 42 -3.04 -8.10 -18.50
CA THR A 42 -3.79 -6.83 -18.45
C THR A 42 -4.97 -6.83 -17.46
N ASP A 43 -5.23 -7.95 -16.74
CA ASP A 43 -6.19 -8.04 -15.63
C ASP A 43 -5.54 -7.75 -14.28
N LYS A 44 -4.21 -7.59 -14.26
CA LYS A 44 -3.46 -7.28 -13.04
C LYS A 44 -3.49 -5.79 -12.73
N PRO A 45 -3.63 -5.42 -11.44
CA PRO A 45 -3.38 -4.05 -11.01
C PRO A 45 -2.00 -3.57 -11.45
N THR A 46 -1.92 -2.35 -11.95
CA THR A 46 -0.71 -1.82 -12.58
C THR A 46 -0.37 -0.44 -12.03
N ILE A 47 0.91 -0.14 -11.84
CA ILE A 47 1.44 1.19 -11.53
C ILE A 47 2.32 1.62 -12.69
N PHE A 48 2.22 2.88 -13.08
CA PHE A 48 3.07 3.50 -14.10
C PHE A 48 4.21 4.26 -13.42
N ALA A 49 5.45 3.79 -13.61
CA ALA A 49 6.64 4.50 -13.16
C ALA A 49 7.15 5.42 -14.27
N CYS A 50 6.97 6.72 -14.11
CA CYS A 50 7.46 7.74 -15.02
C CYS A 50 8.93 8.02 -14.71
N ASN A 51 9.85 7.36 -15.43
CA ASN A 51 11.28 7.60 -15.26
C ASN A 51 11.70 8.91 -15.93
N VAL A 52 12.18 9.85 -15.13
CA VAL A 52 12.67 11.16 -15.57
C VAL A 52 14.16 11.32 -15.35
N LYS A 53 14.79 12.26 -16.05
CA LYS A 53 16.19 12.64 -15.82
C LYS A 53 16.32 13.37 -14.48
N GLU A 54 17.51 13.32 -13.89
CA GLU A 54 17.84 14.04 -12.66
C GLU A 54 17.39 15.51 -12.69
N GLY A 55 17.82 16.24 -13.72
CA GLY A 55 17.48 17.68 -13.85
C GLY A 55 16.00 18.00 -14.03
N ASP A 56 15.17 17.00 -14.37
CA ASP A 56 13.72 17.15 -14.54
C ASP A 56 12.93 16.72 -13.29
N LEU A 57 13.60 16.15 -12.27
CA LEU A 57 12.94 15.52 -11.12
C LEU A 57 12.15 16.55 -10.31
N ALA A 58 12.73 17.71 -9.98
CA ALA A 58 12.05 18.76 -9.20
C ALA A 58 10.85 19.37 -9.94
N THR A 59 10.83 19.31 -11.26
CA THR A 59 9.77 19.89 -12.11
C THR A 59 8.93 18.81 -12.80
N ALA A 60 9.08 17.56 -12.42
CA ALA A 60 8.42 16.41 -13.06
C ALA A 60 6.89 16.52 -13.06
N GLU A 61 6.32 17.17 -12.05
CA GLU A 61 4.86 17.43 -11.96
C GLU A 61 4.32 18.27 -13.12
N SER A 62 5.16 19.10 -13.75
CA SER A 62 4.83 19.90 -14.92
C SER A 62 5.35 19.32 -16.25
N ASN A 63 6.03 18.16 -16.19
CA ASN A 63 6.57 17.52 -17.37
C ASN A 63 5.44 17.03 -18.29
N PRO A 64 5.40 17.45 -19.58
CA PRO A 64 4.29 17.14 -20.48
C PRO A 64 4.08 15.64 -20.72
N TYR A 65 5.12 14.83 -20.62
CA TYR A 65 5.01 13.36 -20.77
C TYR A 65 4.43 12.73 -19.50
N VAL A 66 4.84 13.18 -18.31
CA VAL A 66 4.27 12.74 -17.03
C VAL A 66 2.78 13.09 -16.97
N LEU A 67 2.41 14.31 -17.36
CA LEU A 67 1.01 14.73 -17.41
C LEU A 67 0.17 13.87 -18.34
N LYS A 68 0.67 13.52 -19.54
CA LYS A 68 -0.03 12.62 -20.47
C LYS A 68 -0.22 11.23 -19.89
N VAL A 69 0.77 10.67 -19.18
CA VAL A 69 0.65 9.37 -18.53
C VAL A 69 -0.41 9.43 -17.43
N ARG A 70 -0.39 10.48 -16.58
CA ARG A 70 -1.39 10.66 -15.52
C ARG A 70 -2.80 10.79 -16.06
N GLU A 71 -2.99 11.59 -17.13
CA GLU A 71 -4.27 11.73 -17.81
C GLU A 71 -4.78 10.38 -18.35
N TYR A 72 -3.90 9.62 -19.01
CA TYR A 72 -4.24 8.29 -19.52
C TYR A 72 -4.66 7.35 -18.39
N VAL A 73 -3.88 7.29 -17.32
CA VAL A 73 -4.11 6.42 -16.16
C VAL A 73 -5.43 6.76 -15.47
N GLN A 74 -5.68 8.05 -15.26
CA GLN A 74 -6.92 8.53 -14.61
C GLN A 74 -8.17 8.15 -15.42
N HIS A 75 -8.11 8.26 -16.74
CA HIS A 75 -9.27 8.03 -17.61
C HIS A 75 -9.49 6.55 -17.96
N HIS A 76 -8.45 5.71 -17.92
CA HIS A 76 -8.54 4.36 -18.48
C HIS A 76 -8.33 3.24 -17.46
N LEU A 77 -7.59 3.47 -16.37
CA LEU A 77 -7.10 2.37 -15.54
C LEU A 77 -7.40 2.50 -14.04
N ALA A 78 -7.84 3.68 -13.58
CA ALA A 78 -8.06 3.98 -12.15
C ALA A 78 -6.89 3.50 -11.26
N CYS A 79 -5.64 3.72 -11.71
CA CYS A 79 -4.42 3.37 -11.01
C CYS A 79 -3.52 4.59 -10.82
N GLU A 80 -2.33 4.42 -10.26
CA GLU A 80 -1.42 5.53 -9.97
C GLU A 80 -0.26 5.60 -10.95
N ALA A 81 0.22 6.83 -11.20
CA ALA A 81 1.45 7.12 -11.89
C ALA A 81 2.42 7.80 -10.91
N VAL A 82 3.56 7.19 -10.66
CA VAL A 82 4.62 7.70 -9.79
C VAL A 82 5.79 8.21 -10.61
N VAL A 83 6.42 9.29 -10.15
CA VAL A 83 7.66 9.78 -10.76
C VAL A 83 8.84 9.15 -10.07
N ILE A 84 9.82 8.72 -10.86
CA ILE A 84 11.07 8.15 -10.38
C ILE A 84 12.24 8.64 -11.26
N SER A 85 13.41 8.78 -10.70
CA SER A 85 14.65 8.87 -11.46
C SER A 85 15.53 7.69 -11.10
N ALA A 86 15.60 6.71 -11.99
CA ALA A 86 16.39 5.50 -11.77
C ALA A 86 17.88 5.80 -11.54
N GLN A 87 18.40 6.88 -12.13
CA GLN A 87 19.76 7.34 -11.89
C GLN A 87 19.93 7.79 -10.44
N ILE A 88 19.06 8.67 -9.96
CA ILE A 88 19.09 9.15 -8.57
C ILE A 88 18.93 7.99 -7.58
N GLU A 89 17.99 7.06 -7.83
CA GLU A 89 17.83 5.89 -6.96
C GLU A 89 19.10 5.04 -6.88
N SER A 90 19.83 4.91 -8.01
CA SER A 90 21.11 4.20 -8.02
C SER A 90 22.18 4.92 -7.19
N ASP A 91 22.23 6.25 -7.27
CA ASP A 91 23.21 7.05 -6.54
C ASP A 91 22.92 7.06 -5.03
N LEU A 92 21.63 6.97 -4.63
CA LEU A 92 21.21 6.92 -3.23
C LEU A 92 21.59 5.61 -2.51
N VAL A 93 21.80 4.50 -3.23
CA VAL A 93 22.09 3.18 -2.62
C VAL A 93 23.36 3.20 -1.77
N ASP A 94 24.36 3.96 -2.20
CA ASP A 94 25.67 4.00 -1.56
C ASP A 94 25.78 5.10 -0.49
N LEU A 95 24.72 5.90 -0.26
CA LEU A 95 24.72 7.00 0.70
C LEU A 95 24.16 6.56 2.07
N ALA A 96 24.72 7.15 3.15
CA ALA A 96 24.10 7.05 4.46
C ALA A 96 22.73 7.77 4.47
N PRO A 97 21.76 7.39 5.34
CA PRO A 97 20.40 7.94 5.33
C PRO A 97 20.35 9.48 5.42
N GLU A 98 21.23 10.08 6.21
CA GLU A 98 21.32 11.53 6.37
C GLU A 98 21.84 12.20 5.10
N GLU A 99 22.88 11.64 4.50
CA GLU A 99 23.46 12.11 3.23
C GLU A 99 22.46 11.99 2.08
N ALA A 100 21.73 10.87 2.02
CA ALA A 100 20.66 10.65 1.03
C ALA A 100 19.56 11.72 1.15
N LYS A 101 19.19 12.08 2.39
CA LYS A 101 18.18 13.13 2.64
C LYS A 101 18.68 14.51 2.21
N GLU A 102 19.93 14.85 2.51
CA GLU A 102 20.55 16.11 2.07
C GLU A 102 20.65 16.17 0.55
N PHE A 103 21.05 15.09 -0.10
CA PHE A 103 21.16 14.98 -1.54
C PHE A 103 19.79 15.22 -2.23
N LEU A 104 18.73 14.53 -1.77
CA LEU A 104 17.37 14.74 -2.28
C LEU A 104 16.87 16.17 -2.07
N SER A 105 17.14 16.74 -0.89
CA SER A 105 16.80 18.13 -0.58
C SER A 105 17.50 19.12 -1.51
N ALA A 106 18.77 18.88 -1.86
CA ALA A 106 19.52 19.70 -2.81
C ALA A 106 18.93 19.62 -4.23
N LEU A 107 18.32 18.49 -4.60
CA LEU A 107 17.58 18.31 -5.85
C LEU A 107 16.16 18.91 -5.81
N GLY A 108 15.74 19.47 -4.67
CA GLY A 108 14.41 20.07 -4.52
C GLY A 108 13.27 19.07 -4.34
N VAL A 109 13.59 17.83 -3.93
CA VAL A 109 12.59 16.79 -3.64
C VAL A 109 12.67 16.33 -2.18
N SER A 110 11.53 15.95 -1.62
CA SER A 110 11.44 15.60 -0.20
C SER A 110 11.67 14.12 0.09
N GLU A 111 11.61 13.27 -0.93
CA GLU A 111 11.73 11.82 -0.80
C GLU A 111 12.19 11.16 -2.11
N SER A 112 12.65 9.92 -2.01
CA SER A 112 13.03 9.12 -3.18
C SER A 112 11.79 8.64 -3.98
N GLY A 113 11.95 8.45 -5.27
CA GLY A 113 10.93 7.87 -6.15
C GLY A 113 10.58 6.44 -5.75
N VAL A 114 11.55 5.66 -5.22
CA VAL A 114 11.31 4.32 -4.67
C VAL A 114 10.36 4.39 -3.47
N GLY A 115 10.50 5.38 -2.59
CA GLY A 115 9.57 5.60 -1.48
C GLY A 115 8.14 5.85 -1.98
N GLY A 116 7.98 6.69 -3.00
CA GLY A 116 6.71 6.91 -3.69
C GLY A 116 6.14 5.64 -4.31
N LEU A 117 6.97 4.84 -4.98
CA LEU A 117 6.58 3.58 -5.59
C LEU A 117 6.12 2.55 -4.56
N ILE A 118 6.80 2.43 -3.42
CA ILE A 118 6.39 1.54 -2.32
C ILE A 118 5.01 1.95 -1.80
N ARG A 119 4.76 3.24 -1.53
CA ARG A 119 3.44 3.71 -1.05
C ARG A 119 2.34 3.44 -2.07
N ALA A 120 2.57 3.75 -3.35
CA ALA A 120 1.62 3.46 -4.41
C ALA A 120 1.32 1.95 -4.52
N THR A 121 2.33 1.10 -4.33
CA THR A 121 2.15 -0.37 -4.32
C THR A 121 1.30 -0.82 -3.13
N TYR A 122 1.57 -0.31 -1.92
CA TYR A 122 0.75 -0.60 -0.75
C TYR A 122 -0.70 -0.18 -0.95
N HIS A 123 -0.91 1.03 -1.49
CA HIS A 123 -2.25 1.53 -1.79
C HIS A 123 -2.98 0.66 -2.82
N LEU A 124 -2.30 0.34 -3.93
CA LEU A 124 -2.87 -0.50 -5.00
C LEU A 124 -3.26 -1.90 -4.53
N LEU A 125 -2.46 -2.49 -3.64
CA LEU A 125 -2.72 -3.81 -3.08
C LEU A 125 -3.66 -3.78 -1.86
N GLY A 126 -4.11 -2.59 -1.44
CA GLY A 126 -4.95 -2.43 -0.26
C GLY A 126 -4.23 -2.84 1.02
N LEU A 127 -2.92 -2.60 1.11
CA LEU A 127 -2.11 -2.95 2.28
C LEU A 127 -2.02 -1.78 3.26
N ARG A 128 -1.86 -2.13 4.53
CA ARG A 128 -1.58 -1.21 5.64
C ARG A 128 -0.50 -1.79 6.54
N THR A 129 0.13 -0.91 7.30
CA THR A 129 1.13 -1.30 8.30
C THR A 129 0.66 -0.92 9.69
N TYR A 130 0.78 -1.85 10.62
CA TYR A 130 0.72 -1.56 12.05
C TYR A 130 2.03 -1.98 12.72
N PHE A 131 2.26 -1.50 13.94
CA PHE A 131 3.47 -1.78 14.69
C PHE A 131 3.15 -2.54 15.97
N THR A 132 4.06 -3.38 16.39
CA THR A 132 4.16 -3.86 17.77
C THR A 132 5.41 -3.29 18.39
N ALA A 133 5.32 -2.79 19.61
CA ALA A 133 6.45 -2.24 20.37
C ALA A 133 6.46 -2.84 21.77
N GLY A 134 7.48 -3.62 22.05
CA GLY A 134 7.76 -4.25 23.34
C GLY A 134 9.20 -4.02 23.77
N GLU A 135 9.55 -4.43 25.00
CA GLU A 135 10.91 -4.31 25.52
C GLU A 135 11.96 -5.06 24.71
N LYS A 136 11.56 -6.16 24.06
CA LYS A 136 12.47 -7.05 23.35
C LYS A 136 12.51 -6.80 21.84
N GLU A 137 11.40 -6.34 21.26
CA GLU A 137 11.25 -6.21 19.82
C GLU A 137 10.31 -5.07 19.48
N VAL A 138 10.68 -4.33 18.43
CA VAL A 138 9.80 -3.39 17.72
C VAL A 138 9.70 -3.91 16.28
N ARG A 139 8.45 -4.10 15.79
CA ARG A 139 8.25 -4.69 14.47
C ARG A 139 7.07 -4.06 13.74
N ALA A 140 7.22 -3.93 12.42
CA ALA A 140 6.16 -3.58 11.50
C ALA A 140 5.51 -4.84 10.91
N TRP A 141 4.19 -4.82 10.80
CA TRP A 141 3.38 -5.92 10.28
C TRP A 141 2.48 -5.42 9.17
N THR A 142 2.41 -6.17 8.08
CA THR A 142 1.56 -5.82 6.94
C THR A 142 0.23 -6.55 7.02
N ILE A 143 -0.86 -5.80 6.88
CA ILE A 143 -2.26 -6.28 6.87
C ILE A 143 -3.00 -5.70 5.67
N HIS A 144 -4.23 -6.15 5.44
CA HIS A 144 -5.09 -5.56 4.42
C HIS A 144 -6.00 -4.48 5.00
N VAL A 145 -6.35 -3.52 4.16
CA VAL A 145 -7.37 -2.51 4.47
C VAL A 145 -8.68 -3.20 4.86
N GLY A 146 -9.22 -2.85 6.03
CA GLY A 146 -10.42 -3.47 6.56
C GLY A 146 -10.20 -4.65 7.51
N ASP A 147 -8.95 -5.09 7.70
CA ASP A 147 -8.66 -6.13 8.68
C ASP A 147 -8.95 -5.66 10.09
N THR A 148 -9.69 -6.48 10.83
CA THR A 148 -9.99 -6.25 12.24
C THR A 148 -8.82 -6.62 13.15
N ALA A 149 -8.84 -6.14 14.39
CA ALA A 149 -7.77 -6.42 15.36
C ALA A 149 -7.47 -7.92 15.55
N PRO A 150 -8.45 -8.86 15.62
CA PRO A 150 -8.16 -10.29 15.63
C PRO A 150 -7.42 -10.78 14.39
N LYS A 151 -7.83 -10.33 13.19
CA LYS A 151 -7.16 -10.67 11.94
C LYS A 151 -5.73 -10.15 11.90
N ALA A 152 -5.52 -8.90 12.31
CA ALA A 152 -4.19 -8.31 12.45
C ALA A 152 -3.32 -9.12 13.43
N ALA A 153 -3.86 -9.53 14.58
CA ALA A 153 -3.18 -10.40 15.52
C ALA A 153 -2.79 -11.76 14.89
N GLY A 154 -3.65 -12.30 14.01
CA GLY A 154 -3.44 -13.54 13.26
C GLY A 154 -2.23 -13.51 12.34
N VAL A 155 -1.83 -12.33 11.84
CA VAL A 155 -0.59 -12.17 11.05
C VAL A 155 0.67 -12.46 11.86
N ILE A 156 0.62 -12.24 13.18
CA ILE A 156 1.72 -12.60 14.08
C ILE A 156 1.72 -14.10 14.33
N HIS A 157 0.56 -14.63 14.77
CA HIS A 157 0.36 -16.05 15.02
C HIS A 157 -1.14 -16.41 15.08
N SER A 158 -1.51 -17.57 14.55
CA SER A 158 -2.91 -18.03 14.54
C SER A 158 -3.56 -18.13 15.93
N ASP A 159 -2.76 -18.40 16.97
CA ASP A 159 -3.24 -18.44 18.36
C ASP A 159 -3.67 -17.05 18.86
N PHE A 160 -3.01 -15.99 18.40
CA PHE A 160 -3.38 -14.62 18.77
C PHE A 160 -4.76 -14.25 18.20
N GLU A 161 -5.07 -14.71 17.00
CA GLU A 161 -6.40 -14.54 16.40
C GLU A 161 -7.47 -15.32 17.18
N ARG A 162 -7.23 -16.61 17.43
CA ARG A 162 -8.17 -17.50 18.12
C ARG A 162 -8.44 -17.06 19.56
N GLY A 163 -7.39 -16.71 20.27
CA GLY A 163 -7.46 -16.33 21.67
C GLY A 163 -7.66 -14.83 21.90
N PHE A 164 -7.92 -14.02 20.85
CA PHE A 164 -8.00 -12.56 20.96
C PHE A 164 -9.03 -12.10 22.00
N ILE A 165 -8.58 -11.24 22.92
CA ILE A 165 -9.40 -10.61 23.95
C ILE A 165 -9.63 -9.14 23.60
N LYS A 166 -8.53 -8.38 23.45
CA LYS A 166 -8.54 -6.94 23.13
C LYS A 166 -7.17 -6.50 22.60
N ALA A 167 -7.14 -5.33 21.96
CA ALA A 167 -5.91 -4.64 21.58
C ALA A 167 -5.78 -3.33 22.38
N GLU A 168 -4.63 -3.09 22.95
CA GLU A 168 -4.25 -1.79 23.46
C GLU A 168 -3.62 -1.02 22.31
N THR A 169 -4.18 0.15 21.96
CA THR A 169 -3.91 0.83 20.67
C THR A 169 -3.55 2.29 20.90
N VAL A 170 -2.49 2.75 20.24
CA VAL A 170 -2.15 4.17 20.12
C VAL A 170 -1.63 4.45 18.70
N ALA A 171 -2.06 5.57 18.10
CA ALA A 171 -1.53 5.96 16.80
C ALA A 171 -0.03 6.33 16.93
N TYR A 172 0.79 5.91 15.97
CA TYR A 172 2.23 6.17 15.94
C TYR A 172 2.57 7.65 16.13
N LYS A 173 1.91 8.54 15.38
CA LYS A 173 2.13 10.01 15.49
C LYS A 173 1.86 10.50 16.92
N ALA A 174 0.76 10.08 17.52
CA ALA A 174 0.40 10.46 18.88
C ALA A 174 1.41 9.92 19.93
N LEU A 175 1.91 8.69 19.72
CA LEU A 175 2.93 8.12 20.58
C LEU A 175 4.25 8.90 20.51
N VAL A 176 4.69 9.26 19.30
CA VAL A 176 5.91 10.05 19.10
C VAL A 176 5.77 11.44 19.72
N GLU A 177 4.65 12.13 19.54
CA GLU A 177 4.37 13.45 20.12
C GLU A 177 4.30 13.40 21.65
N CYS A 178 3.81 12.31 22.23
CA CYS A 178 3.77 12.11 23.69
C CYS A 178 5.12 11.69 24.26
N GLY A 179 6.02 11.12 23.46
CA GLY A 179 7.33 10.62 23.88
C GLY A 179 7.27 9.34 24.74
N SER A 180 6.10 8.93 25.23
CA SER A 180 5.92 7.68 25.99
C SER A 180 4.48 7.20 26.01
N VAL A 181 4.30 5.89 26.26
CA VAL A 181 2.98 5.26 26.46
C VAL A 181 2.28 5.81 27.69
N ALA A 182 3.04 6.15 28.77
CA ALA A 182 2.47 6.72 29.99
C ALA A 182 1.77 8.06 29.71
N VAL A 183 2.45 8.98 29.04
CA VAL A 183 1.90 10.27 28.65
C VAL A 183 0.73 10.12 27.67
N ALA A 184 0.80 9.19 26.74
CA ALA A 184 -0.30 8.90 25.81
C ALA A 184 -1.57 8.41 26.58
N ARG A 185 -1.40 7.62 27.65
CA ARG A 185 -2.50 7.20 28.54
C ARG A 185 -3.11 8.36 29.30
N GLU A 186 -2.28 9.21 29.89
CA GLU A 186 -2.74 10.41 30.63
C GLU A 186 -3.54 11.35 29.73
N LYS A 187 -3.15 11.46 28.45
CA LYS A 187 -3.85 12.27 27.45
C LYS A 187 -5.08 11.59 26.84
N GLY A 188 -5.40 10.35 27.24
CA GLY A 188 -6.54 9.60 26.71
C GLY A 188 -6.36 9.15 25.23
N LEU A 189 -5.13 9.14 24.70
CA LEU A 189 -4.82 8.73 23.33
C LEU A 189 -4.52 7.23 23.22
N TYR A 190 -4.38 6.55 24.36
CA TYR A 190 -4.17 5.10 24.44
C TYR A 190 -5.51 4.41 24.68
N ARG A 191 -5.99 3.68 23.68
CA ARG A 191 -7.34 3.12 23.63
C ARG A 191 -7.33 1.61 23.87
N MET A 192 -8.46 1.09 24.33
CA MET A 192 -8.74 -0.34 24.41
C MET A 192 -9.74 -0.70 23.34
N GLU A 193 -9.32 -1.52 22.37
CA GLU A 193 -10.12 -1.86 21.22
C GLU A 193 -10.55 -3.34 21.25
N GLY A 194 -11.79 -3.60 20.83
CA GLY A 194 -12.40 -4.92 20.78
C GLY A 194 -12.21 -5.62 19.45
N LYS A 195 -12.98 -6.71 19.24
CA LYS A 195 -12.89 -7.58 18.07
C LYS A 195 -13.29 -6.91 16.74
N GLU A 196 -14.19 -5.92 16.83
CA GLU A 196 -14.71 -5.20 15.65
C GLU A 196 -13.84 -4.02 15.21
N TYR A 197 -12.78 -3.73 15.97
CA TYR A 197 -11.90 -2.63 15.63
C TYR A 197 -11.16 -2.90 14.33
N VAL A 198 -11.34 -2.03 13.34
CA VAL A 198 -10.58 -2.05 12.10
C VAL A 198 -9.27 -1.31 12.30
N VAL A 199 -8.16 -2.02 12.14
CA VAL A 199 -6.82 -1.46 12.38
C VAL A 199 -6.51 -0.34 11.39
N ALA A 200 -6.08 0.80 11.90
CA ALA A 200 -5.65 1.94 11.10
C ALA A 200 -4.17 1.84 10.74
N ASP A 201 -3.80 2.47 9.61
CA ASP A 201 -2.40 2.55 9.21
C ASP A 201 -1.59 3.36 10.22
N GLY A 202 -0.46 2.79 10.67
CA GLY A 202 0.38 3.39 11.69
C GLY A 202 -0.09 3.20 13.14
N ASP A 203 -1.07 2.33 13.40
CA ASP A 203 -1.39 1.96 14.78
C ASP A 203 -0.23 1.20 15.43
N VAL A 204 0.04 1.49 16.70
CA VAL A 204 0.92 0.70 17.57
C VAL A 204 0.04 -0.13 18.48
N LEU A 205 0.12 -1.45 18.35
CA LEU A 205 -0.79 -2.42 18.96
C LEU A 205 -0.08 -3.31 19.98
N LEU A 206 -0.74 -3.56 21.11
CA LEU A 206 -0.39 -4.61 22.04
C LEU A 206 -1.59 -5.52 22.24
N PHE A 207 -1.51 -6.73 21.66
CA PHE A 207 -2.59 -7.71 21.75
C PHE A 207 -2.61 -8.42 23.09
N LYS A 208 -3.81 -8.53 23.66
CA LYS A 208 -4.11 -9.39 24.82
C LYS A 208 -4.90 -10.58 24.31
N PHE A 209 -4.41 -11.78 24.57
CA PHE A 209 -5.01 -13.02 24.13
C PHE A 209 -4.88 -14.10 25.21
N ASN A 210 -5.70 -15.12 25.12
CA ASN A 210 -5.64 -16.31 25.96
C ASN A 210 -5.72 -17.55 25.08
N VAL A 211 -4.80 -18.50 25.27
CA VAL A 211 -4.69 -19.76 24.49
C VAL A 211 -4.86 -20.93 25.43
#